data_056b52fc8358c14c6a26468d6fedf08f
#
_entry.id   056b52fc8358c14c6a26468d6fedf08f
#
_cell.length_a   1.000
_cell.length_b   1.000
_cell.length_c   1.000
_cell.angle_alpha   90.00
_cell.angle_beta   90.00
_cell.angle_gamma   90.00
#
_symmetry.space_group_name_H-M   'P 1'
#
loop_
_entity.id
_entity.type
_entity.pdbx_description
1 polymer ?
#
loop_
_entity_poly.entity_id
_entity_poly.type
_entity_poly.pdbx_seq_one_letter_code
_entity_poly.pdbx_strand_id
1 'polypeptide(L)'
;MLEEKIAVATGASRGIGRAIAKELALKGAFVIVNYNGSKQAADETVNEITQAGGKAVGVQCNVADAAECEAFINNIISEYGRIDILVNNAGIVRDNLLMRISEKDFDAVIDTNLKGTFHTMRLVARPMLRQRSGRIINISSVVGIFGNAGQANYAASKAGVIG
;
A
#
# COMPACT_ATOMS: atom_id res chain seq x y z
N MET A 1 13.47 -11.03 14.33
CA MET A 1 12.03 -11.03 14.66
C MET A 1 11.16 -11.21 13.41
N LEU A 2 11.49 -10.52 12.30
CA LEU A 2 10.86 -10.72 10.99
C LEU A 2 11.86 -11.24 9.93
N GLU A 3 12.91 -11.90 10.38
CA GLU A 3 13.91 -12.51 9.50
C GLU A 3 13.23 -13.46 8.51
N GLU A 4 13.68 -13.43 7.25
CA GLU A 4 13.13 -14.21 6.14
C GLU A 4 11.67 -13.89 5.76
N LYS A 5 11.07 -12.83 6.34
CA LYS A 5 9.72 -12.38 5.97
C LYS A 5 9.78 -11.41 4.80
N ILE A 6 8.90 -11.61 3.84
CA ILE A 6 8.69 -10.69 2.71
C ILE A 6 7.50 -9.79 3.03
N ALA A 7 7.77 -8.49 3.11
CA ALA A 7 6.77 -7.48 3.39
C ALA A 7 6.55 -6.56 2.18
N VAL A 8 5.32 -6.35 1.80
CA VAL A 8 4.92 -5.40 0.75
C VAL A 8 4.26 -4.20 1.43
N ALA A 9 4.77 -3.00 1.19
CA ALA A 9 4.16 -1.76 1.66
C ALA A 9 3.80 -0.89 0.47
N THR A 10 2.48 -0.66 0.25
CA THR A 10 2.01 0.16 -0.86
C THR A 10 2.10 1.65 -0.54
N GLY A 11 2.44 2.47 -1.54
CA GLY A 11 2.63 3.90 -1.35
C GLY A 11 3.73 4.24 -0.34
N ALA A 12 4.82 3.44 -0.32
CA ALA A 12 5.85 3.51 0.72
C ALA A 12 7.05 4.40 0.36
N SER A 13 6.97 5.17 -0.72
CA SER A 13 8.05 6.09 -1.12
C SER A 13 8.18 7.32 -0.21
N ARG A 14 7.18 7.62 0.62
CA ARG A 14 7.16 8.79 1.53
C ARG A 14 6.18 8.61 2.70
N GLY A 15 6.23 9.56 3.64
CA GLY A 15 5.24 9.68 4.72
C GLY A 15 5.12 8.44 5.59
N ILE A 16 3.88 8.08 5.92
CA ILE A 16 3.55 6.94 6.80
C ILE A 16 4.07 5.62 6.19
N GLY A 17 3.88 5.42 4.89
CA GLY A 17 4.36 4.21 4.20
C GLY A 17 5.88 4.04 4.29
N ARG A 18 6.66 5.12 4.12
CA ARG A 18 8.12 5.11 4.32
C ARG A 18 8.49 4.71 5.75
N ALA A 19 7.83 5.31 6.74
CA ALA A 19 8.08 4.99 8.14
C ALA A 19 7.78 3.52 8.45
N ILE A 20 6.67 2.98 7.96
CA ILE A 20 6.31 1.57 8.10
C ILE A 20 7.34 0.67 7.41
N ALA A 21 7.76 0.99 6.19
CA ALA A 21 8.75 0.21 5.45
C ALA A 21 10.09 0.15 6.21
N LYS A 22 10.55 1.27 6.76
CA LYS A 22 11.77 1.36 7.58
C LYS A 22 11.66 0.51 8.84
N GLU A 23 10.54 0.58 9.55
CA GLU A 23 10.34 -0.21 10.78
C GLU A 23 10.28 -1.71 10.50
N LEU A 24 9.60 -2.14 9.43
CA LEU A 24 9.57 -3.55 9.02
C LEU A 24 10.98 -4.07 8.67
N ALA A 25 11.76 -3.28 7.94
CA ALA A 25 13.14 -3.61 7.59
C ALA A 25 14.05 -3.67 8.83
N LEU A 26 13.89 -2.74 9.78
CA LEU A 26 14.62 -2.73 11.05
C LEU A 26 14.33 -3.99 11.87
N LYS A 27 13.13 -4.57 11.76
CA LYS A 27 12.77 -5.85 12.39
C LYS A 27 13.25 -7.08 11.63
N GLY A 28 13.95 -6.91 10.51
CA GLY A 28 14.58 -7.98 9.73
C GLY A 28 13.80 -8.43 8.49
N ALA A 29 12.66 -7.82 8.15
CA ALA A 29 11.94 -8.14 6.93
C ALA A 29 12.68 -7.65 5.67
N PHE A 30 12.55 -8.39 4.58
CA PHE A 30 12.82 -7.86 3.24
C PHE A 30 11.60 -7.07 2.78
N VAL A 31 11.77 -5.79 2.46
CA VAL A 31 10.64 -4.88 2.19
C VAL A 31 10.56 -4.50 0.72
N ILE A 32 9.42 -4.77 0.12
CA ILE A 32 9.05 -4.25 -1.19
C ILE A 32 8.42 -2.86 -1.00
N VAL A 33 9.15 -1.83 -1.34
CA VAL A 33 8.72 -0.43 -1.30
C VAL A 33 7.96 -0.12 -2.59
N ASN A 34 6.64 -0.25 -2.56
CA ASN A 34 5.85 0.10 -3.74
C ASN A 34 5.68 1.62 -3.87
N TYR A 35 5.76 2.08 -5.09
CA TYR A 35 5.48 3.46 -5.50
C TYR A 35 4.74 3.51 -6.83
N ASN A 36 4.06 4.61 -7.14
CA ASN A 36 3.43 4.86 -8.43
C ASN A 36 4.19 5.92 -9.23
N GLY A 37 4.33 7.13 -8.70
CA GLY A 37 4.81 8.28 -9.48
C GLY A 37 6.30 8.60 -9.32
N SER A 38 6.85 8.55 -8.11
CA SER A 38 8.21 9.01 -7.84
C SER A 38 9.18 7.87 -7.55
N LYS A 39 9.92 7.46 -8.59
CA LYS A 39 11.03 6.51 -8.44
C LYS A 39 12.10 7.06 -7.50
N GLN A 40 12.45 8.34 -7.63
CA GLN A 40 13.45 8.98 -6.79
C GLN A 40 13.11 8.86 -5.30
N ALA A 41 11.87 9.16 -4.91
CA ALA A 41 11.46 9.06 -3.51
C ALA A 41 11.46 7.61 -2.99
N ALA A 42 11.19 6.64 -3.87
CA ALA A 42 11.30 5.23 -3.53
C ALA A 42 12.77 4.81 -3.36
N ASP A 43 13.64 5.23 -4.25
CA ASP A 43 15.09 4.98 -4.17
C ASP A 43 15.68 5.60 -2.88
N GLU A 44 15.27 6.81 -2.50
CA GLU A 44 15.64 7.42 -1.22
C GLU A 44 15.23 6.55 -0.03
N THR A 45 13.98 6.05 -0.03
CA THR A 45 13.48 5.15 1.02
C THR A 45 14.29 3.85 1.10
N VAL A 46 14.59 3.24 -0.05
CA VAL A 46 15.41 2.02 -0.13
C VAL A 46 16.83 2.30 0.39
N ASN A 47 17.42 3.43 0.01
CA ASN A 47 18.76 3.83 0.48
C ASN A 47 18.79 4.05 1.99
N GLU A 48 17.79 4.72 2.57
CA GLU A 48 17.70 4.88 4.03
C GLU A 48 17.60 3.54 4.76
N ILE A 49 16.82 2.59 4.21
CA ILE A 49 16.69 1.24 4.76
C ILE A 49 18.02 0.48 4.70
N THR A 50 18.71 0.52 3.55
CA THR A 50 19.97 -0.21 3.36
C THR A 50 21.11 0.37 4.17
N GLN A 51 21.18 1.70 4.30
CA GLN A 51 22.15 2.37 5.18
C GLN A 51 21.96 2.01 6.66
N ALA A 52 20.73 1.73 7.07
CA ALA A 52 20.41 1.23 8.41
C ALA A 52 20.62 -0.29 8.58
N GLY A 53 21.18 -0.98 7.58
CA GLY A 53 21.44 -2.43 7.60
C GLY A 53 20.24 -3.29 7.25
N GLY A 54 19.11 -2.71 6.84
CA GLY A 54 17.93 -3.44 6.37
C GLY A 54 18.02 -3.84 4.89
N LYS A 55 16.97 -4.52 4.41
CA LYS A 55 16.87 -4.98 3.01
C LYS A 55 15.58 -4.50 2.40
N ALA A 56 15.66 -3.84 1.24
CA ALA A 56 14.48 -3.37 0.52
C ALA A 56 14.75 -3.24 -0.98
N VAL A 57 13.68 -3.21 -1.76
CA VAL A 57 13.68 -2.90 -3.18
C VAL A 57 12.49 -2.02 -3.53
N GLY A 58 12.68 -1.06 -4.42
CA GLY A 58 11.61 -0.22 -4.96
C GLY A 58 10.95 -0.88 -6.16
N VAL A 59 9.63 -1.03 -6.14
CA VAL A 59 8.86 -1.60 -7.26
C VAL A 59 7.68 -0.69 -7.61
N GLN A 60 7.61 -0.30 -8.88
CA GLN A 60 6.51 0.49 -9.39
C GLN A 60 5.27 -0.35 -9.60
N CYS A 61 4.13 0.15 -9.15
CA CYS A 61 2.80 -0.36 -9.47
C CYS A 61 1.75 0.70 -9.10
N ASN A 62 0.86 1.00 -10.02
CA ASN A 62 -0.35 1.75 -9.74
C ASN A 62 -1.41 0.81 -9.14
N VAL A 63 -1.66 0.91 -7.84
CA VAL A 63 -2.62 0.03 -7.16
C VAL A 63 -4.06 0.21 -7.64
N ALA A 64 -4.39 1.34 -8.27
CA ALA A 64 -5.70 1.56 -8.89
C ALA A 64 -5.92 0.69 -10.15
N ASP A 65 -4.84 0.21 -10.77
CA ASP A 65 -4.90 -0.66 -11.95
C ASP A 65 -4.83 -2.14 -11.54
N ALA A 66 -5.87 -2.89 -11.86
CA ALA A 66 -5.99 -4.31 -11.49
C ALA A 66 -4.94 -5.18 -12.20
N ALA A 67 -4.61 -4.89 -13.46
CA ALA A 67 -3.64 -5.67 -14.23
C ALA A 67 -2.22 -5.40 -13.75
N GLU A 68 -1.88 -4.14 -13.45
CA GLU A 68 -0.59 -3.80 -12.83
C GLU A 68 -0.44 -4.49 -11.46
N CYS A 69 -1.50 -4.49 -10.63
CA CYS A 69 -1.48 -5.19 -9.34
C CYS A 69 -1.24 -6.70 -9.51
N GLU A 70 -1.88 -7.32 -10.50
CA GLU A 70 -1.71 -8.76 -10.76
C GLU A 70 -0.27 -9.07 -11.16
N ALA A 71 0.30 -8.32 -12.09
CA ALA A 71 1.70 -8.46 -12.49
C ALA A 71 2.64 -8.22 -11.30
N PHE A 72 2.41 -7.16 -10.52
CA PHE A 72 3.19 -6.79 -9.34
C PHE A 72 3.25 -7.93 -8.31
N ILE A 73 2.11 -8.44 -7.89
CA ILE A 73 2.04 -9.51 -6.87
C ILE A 73 2.61 -10.82 -7.41
N ASN A 74 2.30 -11.19 -8.66
CA ASN A 74 2.83 -12.41 -9.28
C ASN A 74 4.36 -12.37 -9.40
N ASN A 75 4.94 -11.24 -9.79
CA ASN A 75 6.39 -11.08 -9.87
C ASN A 75 7.06 -11.24 -8.50
N ILE A 76 6.50 -10.64 -7.44
CA ILE A 76 7.03 -10.81 -6.08
C ILE A 76 6.98 -12.28 -5.65
N ILE A 77 5.86 -12.97 -5.90
CA ILE A 77 5.73 -14.38 -5.55
C ILE A 77 6.69 -15.24 -6.36
N SER A 78 6.89 -14.94 -7.65
CA SER A 78 7.84 -15.67 -8.51
C SER A 78 9.28 -15.49 -8.04
N GLU A 79 9.64 -14.29 -7.60
CA GLU A 79 11.02 -13.96 -7.21
C GLU A 79 11.36 -14.40 -5.79
N TYR A 80 10.44 -14.18 -4.84
CA TYR A 80 10.68 -14.44 -3.41
C TYR A 80 9.94 -15.66 -2.86
N GLY A 81 9.05 -16.28 -3.63
CA GLY A 81 8.31 -17.48 -3.25
C GLY A 81 7.14 -17.24 -2.28
N ARG A 82 7.06 -16.06 -1.65
CA ARG A 82 6.08 -15.76 -0.60
C ARG A 82 5.81 -14.28 -0.42
N ILE A 83 4.69 -13.98 0.23
CA ILE A 83 4.40 -12.67 0.83
C ILE A 83 3.86 -12.94 2.23
N ASP A 84 4.53 -12.41 3.26
CA ASP A 84 4.14 -12.62 4.66
C ASP A 84 3.33 -11.47 5.22
N ILE A 85 3.65 -10.25 4.79
CA ILE A 85 3.03 -9.01 5.28
C ILE A 85 2.64 -8.16 4.08
N LEU A 86 1.38 -7.75 4.03
CA LEU A 86 0.89 -6.72 3.12
C LEU A 86 0.42 -5.53 3.94
N VAL A 87 0.97 -4.35 3.66
CA VAL A 87 0.52 -3.09 4.22
C VAL A 87 -0.10 -2.25 3.11
N ASN A 88 -1.42 -2.11 3.12
CA ASN A 88 -2.17 -1.24 2.23
C ASN A 88 -2.18 0.17 2.81
N ASN A 89 -1.21 0.97 2.36
CA ASN A 89 -1.05 2.36 2.77
C ASN A 89 -1.25 3.34 1.60
N ALA A 90 -1.12 2.89 0.35
CA ALA A 90 -1.33 3.76 -0.80
C ALA A 90 -2.68 4.49 -0.72
N GLY A 91 -2.65 5.80 -0.92
CA GLY A 91 -3.84 6.61 -0.88
C GLY A 91 -3.57 8.04 -1.36
N ILE A 92 -4.61 8.65 -1.88
CA ILE A 92 -4.62 10.04 -2.32
C ILE A 92 -5.79 10.79 -1.68
N VAL A 93 -5.69 12.10 -1.67
CA VAL A 93 -6.77 13.03 -1.30
C VAL A 93 -7.10 13.92 -2.48
N ARG A 94 -8.37 14.30 -2.62
CA ARG A 94 -8.89 15.28 -3.58
C ARG A 94 -10.00 16.05 -2.87
N ASP A 95 -9.56 16.91 -1.95
CA ASP A 95 -10.46 17.65 -1.06
C ASP A 95 -11.16 18.77 -1.81
N ASN A 96 -12.47 18.88 -1.64
CA ASN A 96 -13.28 19.99 -2.14
C ASN A 96 -14.65 19.96 -1.44
N LEU A 97 -15.40 21.07 -1.54
CA LEU A 97 -16.81 21.09 -1.12
C LEU A 97 -17.60 20.00 -1.87
N LEU A 98 -18.52 19.33 -1.21
CA LEU A 98 -19.29 18.23 -1.80
C LEU A 98 -19.86 18.56 -3.18
N MET A 99 -20.46 19.76 -3.32
CA MET A 99 -21.04 20.23 -4.59
C MET A 99 -20.01 20.54 -5.68
N ARG A 100 -18.73 20.53 -5.36
CA ARG A 100 -17.62 20.82 -6.30
C ARG A 100 -16.69 19.65 -6.53
N ILE A 101 -16.88 18.53 -5.84
CA ILE A 101 -16.13 17.31 -6.13
C ILE A 101 -16.57 16.80 -7.49
N SER A 102 -15.62 16.69 -8.44
CA SER A 102 -15.89 16.10 -9.75
C SER A 102 -16.00 14.56 -9.63
N GLU A 103 -16.76 13.93 -10.55
CA GLU A 103 -16.77 12.47 -10.64
C GLU A 103 -15.34 11.92 -10.81
N LYS A 104 -14.52 12.57 -11.64
CA LYS A 104 -13.12 12.20 -11.84
C LYS A 104 -12.32 12.19 -10.54
N ASP A 105 -12.48 13.20 -9.68
CA ASP A 105 -11.76 13.26 -8.40
C ASP A 105 -12.33 12.27 -7.40
N PHE A 106 -13.64 12.04 -7.42
CA PHE A 106 -14.29 11.02 -6.61
C PHE A 106 -13.77 9.63 -6.99
N ASP A 107 -13.83 9.28 -8.27
CA ASP A 107 -13.37 7.99 -8.80
C ASP A 107 -11.88 7.77 -8.53
N ALA A 108 -11.03 8.77 -8.76
CA ALA A 108 -9.59 8.66 -8.49
C ALA A 108 -9.29 8.29 -7.04
N VAL A 109 -10.03 8.87 -6.08
CA VAL A 109 -9.87 8.57 -4.65
C VAL A 109 -10.39 7.16 -4.34
N ILE A 110 -11.56 6.77 -4.86
CA ILE A 110 -12.11 5.43 -4.66
C ILE A 110 -11.22 4.37 -5.31
N ASP A 111 -10.77 4.60 -6.55
CA ASP A 111 -9.94 3.63 -7.29
C ASP A 111 -8.59 3.40 -6.58
N THR A 112 -7.96 4.46 -6.09
CA THR A 112 -6.67 4.32 -5.40
C THR A 112 -6.84 3.76 -3.98
N ASN A 113 -7.69 4.40 -3.16
CA ASN A 113 -7.73 4.12 -1.72
C ASN A 113 -8.49 2.82 -1.39
N LEU A 114 -9.60 2.57 -2.09
CA LEU A 114 -10.48 1.44 -1.80
C LEU A 114 -10.26 0.28 -2.76
N LYS A 115 -10.37 0.49 -4.08
CA LYS A 115 -10.15 -0.58 -5.05
C LYS A 115 -8.69 -1.05 -5.03
N GLY A 116 -7.71 -0.14 -4.88
CA GLY A 116 -6.31 -0.52 -4.74
C GLY A 116 -6.06 -1.46 -3.55
N THR A 117 -6.66 -1.16 -2.40
CA THR A 117 -6.65 -2.05 -1.23
C THR A 117 -7.29 -3.39 -1.55
N PHE A 118 -8.47 -3.40 -2.20
CA PHE A 118 -9.15 -4.62 -2.63
C PHE A 118 -8.31 -5.45 -3.60
N HIS A 119 -7.70 -4.84 -4.62
CA HIS A 119 -6.88 -5.54 -5.61
C HIS A 119 -5.74 -6.32 -4.95
N THR A 120 -4.97 -5.63 -4.12
CA THR A 120 -3.81 -6.24 -3.45
C THR A 120 -4.22 -7.33 -2.46
N MET A 121 -5.27 -7.09 -1.64
CA MET A 121 -5.80 -8.09 -0.71
C MET A 121 -6.25 -9.35 -1.44
N ARG A 122 -7.06 -9.21 -2.50
CA ARG A 122 -7.56 -10.32 -3.32
C ARG A 122 -6.43 -11.17 -3.87
N LEU A 123 -5.36 -10.52 -4.36
CA LEU A 123 -4.23 -11.20 -4.98
C LEU A 123 -3.34 -11.94 -3.98
N VAL A 124 -3.12 -11.40 -2.78
CA VAL A 124 -2.31 -12.07 -1.76
C VAL A 124 -3.09 -13.13 -0.96
N ALA A 125 -4.41 -13.08 -0.96
CA ALA A 125 -5.24 -13.98 -0.15
C ALA A 125 -4.94 -15.46 -0.44
N ARG A 126 -4.95 -15.87 -1.72
CA ARG A 126 -4.69 -17.26 -2.10
C ARG A 126 -3.27 -17.74 -1.76
N PRO A 127 -2.19 -16.99 -2.07
CA PRO A 127 -0.85 -17.30 -1.59
C PRO A 127 -0.76 -17.45 -0.07
N MET A 128 -1.29 -16.51 0.70
CA MET A 128 -1.27 -16.55 2.17
C MET A 128 -2.04 -17.74 2.74
N LEU A 129 -3.18 -18.11 2.12
CA LEU A 129 -3.91 -19.32 2.49
C LEU A 129 -3.07 -20.59 2.26
N ARG A 130 -2.39 -20.69 1.12
CA ARG A 130 -1.49 -21.83 0.84
C ARG A 130 -0.30 -21.88 1.81
N GLN A 131 0.25 -20.73 2.17
CA GLN A 131 1.31 -20.59 3.17
C GLN A 131 0.83 -20.95 4.59
N ARG A 132 -0.49 -20.94 4.84
CA ARG A 132 -1.11 -21.00 6.16
C ARG A 132 -0.59 -19.93 7.12
N SER A 133 -0.13 -18.83 6.55
CA SER A 133 0.47 -17.71 7.27
C SER A 133 0.39 -16.45 6.42
N GLY A 134 0.18 -15.31 7.05
CA GLY A 134 0.15 -13.98 6.44
C GLY A 134 -0.49 -12.96 7.37
N ARG A 135 -0.19 -11.69 7.13
CA ARG A 135 -0.83 -10.56 7.80
C ARG A 135 -1.12 -9.48 6.78
N ILE A 136 -2.35 -9.00 6.80
CA ILE A 136 -2.79 -7.87 5.98
C ILE A 136 -3.12 -6.72 6.93
N ILE A 137 -2.52 -5.57 6.69
CA ILE A 137 -2.69 -4.36 7.48
C ILE A 137 -3.21 -3.28 6.53
N ASN A 138 -4.41 -2.79 6.80
CA ASN A 138 -5.03 -1.73 6.01
C ASN A 138 -4.97 -0.41 6.77
N ILE A 139 -4.38 0.61 6.17
CA ILE A 139 -4.29 1.94 6.77
C ILE A 139 -5.55 2.73 6.42
N SER A 140 -6.45 2.83 7.39
CA SER A 140 -7.64 3.65 7.28
C SER A 140 -7.41 5.08 7.84
N SER A 141 -8.45 5.73 8.26
CA SER A 141 -8.42 7.08 8.84
C SER A 141 -9.59 7.27 9.79
N VAL A 142 -9.39 8.12 10.79
CA VAL A 142 -10.49 8.62 11.63
C VAL A 142 -11.57 9.32 10.81
N VAL A 143 -11.21 9.90 9.66
CA VAL A 143 -12.14 10.51 8.70
C VAL A 143 -13.10 9.47 8.12
N GLY A 144 -12.71 8.21 8.00
CA GLY A 144 -13.60 7.10 7.60
C GLY A 144 -14.64 6.74 8.66
N ILE A 145 -14.43 7.16 9.91
CA ILE A 145 -15.37 6.89 11.04
C ILE A 145 -16.29 8.10 11.27
N PHE A 146 -15.72 9.30 11.32
CA PHE A 146 -16.46 10.51 11.74
C PHE A 146 -16.79 11.45 10.59
N GLY A 147 -16.21 11.23 9.39
CA GLY A 147 -16.28 12.17 8.29
C GLY A 147 -15.41 13.41 8.53
N ASN A 148 -15.30 14.25 7.51
CA ASN A 148 -14.70 15.57 7.59
C ASN A 148 -15.24 16.45 6.47
N ALA A 149 -15.48 17.73 6.76
CA ALA A 149 -15.91 18.69 5.74
C ALA A 149 -14.89 18.75 4.59
N GLY A 150 -15.38 18.75 3.35
CA GLY A 150 -14.54 18.78 2.16
C GLY A 150 -13.89 17.42 1.77
N GLN A 151 -14.16 16.34 2.48
CA GLN A 151 -13.54 15.04 2.27
C GLN A 151 -14.54 13.90 2.02
N ALA A 152 -15.67 14.17 1.36
CA ALA A 152 -16.70 13.15 1.16
C ALA A 152 -16.17 11.90 0.43
N ASN A 153 -15.38 12.08 -0.63
CA ASN A 153 -14.72 10.99 -1.37
C ASN A 153 -13.70 10.24 -0.51
N TYR A 154 -12.85 10.94 0.19
CA TYR A 154 -11.84 10.36 1.08
C TYR A 154 -12.49 9.60 2.25
N ALA A 155 -13.48 10.23 2.91
CA ALA A 155 -14.24 9.60 3.99
C ALA A 155 -14.91 8.29 3.53
N ALA A 156 -15.58 8.32 2.37
CA ALA A 156 -16.19 7.13 1.78
C ALA A 156 -15.17 6.02 1.51
N SER A 157 -14.01 6.38 0.92
CA SER A 157 -12.95 5.40 0.64
C SER A 157 -12.40 4.76 1.92
N LYS A 158 -12.17 5.55 2.95
CA LYS A 158 -11.59 5.05 4.22
C LYS A 158 -12.63 4.33 5.08
N ALA A 159 -13.91 4.67 5.00
CA ALA A 159 -15.00 3.89 5.57
C ALA A 159 -15.10 2.52 4.89
N GLY A 160 -15.02 2.47 3.56
CA GLY A 160 -15.01 1.23 2.80
C GLY A 160 -13.82 0.31 3.15
N VAL A 161 -12.67 0.86 3.47
CA VAL A 161 -11.51 0.08 3.93
C VAL A 161 -11.76 -0.55 5.31
N ILE A 162 -12.54 0.10 6.18
CA ILE A 162 -12.92 -0.45 7.50
C ILE A 162 -13.86 -1.65 7.35
N GLY A 163 -14.87 -1.55 6.46
CA GLY A 163 -15.84 -2.61 6.20
C GLY A 163 -15.24 -3.81 5.51
#